data_8db2557bed3c8532973325fc01c192ef
#
_entry.id   8db2557bed3c8532973325fc01c192ef
#
_cell.length_a   1.000
_cell.length_b   1.000
_cell.length_c   1.000
_cell.angle_alpha   90.00
_cell.angle_beta   90.00
_cell.angle_gamma   90.00
#
_symmetry.space_group_name_H-M   'P 1'
#
loop_
_entity.id
_entity.type
_entity.pdbx_description
1 polymer ?
#
loop_
_entity_poly.entity_id
_entity_poly.type
_entity_poly.pdbx_seq_one_letter_code
_entity_poly.pdbx_strand_id
1 'polypeptide(L)'
;MNISNKLIWVFILVGSLIFLSFIRDTKSKNKRVIFFGDSITQAGVDSNGYITVMKQMLAQQGINNYDLIGAGIGGNKVYDLFLRMQTDVIQQSPDVVVIWIGVNDVWHKSMFGTGTDADKFEKFYRAIIKELQDNGIKVILVTPTTIGEKNDYTNSQDGDLNKYCQIIRNITKDLHLLLVDLHAVFHTYEVNNNTANVDKGVLTKDGVHLNDEGNKLAATEIWKVLKDVQ
;
A
#
# COMPACT_ATOMS: atom_id res chain seq x y z
N MET A 1 -46.42 -39.02 -35.27
CA MET A 1 -45.18 -38.42 -34.75
C MET A 1 -44.95 -38.96 -33.33
N ASN A 2 -43.97 -39.82 -33.16
CA ASN A 2 -43.81 -40.69 -31.99
C ASN A 2 -43.48 -39.88 -30.71
N ILE A 3 -44.11 -40.23 -29.61
CA ILE A 3 -43.92 -39.56 -28.27
C ILE A 3 -42.44 -39.52 -27.85
N SER A 4 -41.67 -40.53 -28.26
CA SER A 4 -40.22 -40.62 -27.96
C SER A 4 -39.42 -39.47 -28.56
N ASN A 5 -39.79 -39.00 -29.76
CA ASN A 5 -39.06 -37.90 -30.42
C ASN A 5 -39.32 -36.53 -29.77
N LYS A 6 -40.52 -36.34 -29.20
CA LYS A 6 -40.85 -35.11 -28.47
C LYS A 6 -40.09 -35.01 -27.15
N LEU A 7 -39.88 -36.14 -26.46
CA LEU A 7 -39.09 -36.17 -25.22
C LEU A 7 -37.63 -35.85 -25.46
N ILE A 8 -37.04 -36.36 -26.55
CA ILE A 8 -35.64 -36.10 -26.92
C ILE A 8 -35.39 -34.61 -27.18
N TRP A 9 -36.31 -33.93 -27.89
CA TRP A 9 -36.19 -32.49 -28.14
C TRP A 9 -36.35 -31.64 -26.88
N VAL A 10 -37.18 -32.05 -25.92
CA VAL A 10 -37.32 -31.36 -24.63
C VAL A 10 -36.01 -31.45 -23.80
N PHE A 11 -35.35 -32.63 -23.78
CA PHE A 11 -34.06 -32.79 -23.07
C PHE A 11 -32.91 -32.02 -23.73
N ILE A 12 -32.91 -31.91 -25.06
CA ILE A 12 -31.90 -31.10 -25.78
C ILE A 12 -32.10 -29.61 -25.52
N LEU A 13 -33.36 -29.15 -25.48
CA LEU A 13 -33.64 -27.73 -25.22
C LEU A 13 -33.38 -27.34 -23.76
N VAL A 14 -33.67 -28.20 -22.81
CA VAL A 14 -33.37 -27.98 -21.38
C VAL A 14 -31.84 -28.06 -21.11
N GLY A 15 -31.16 -29.00 -21.75
CA GLY A 15 -29.70 -29.13 -21.67
C GLY A 15 -28.95 -27.90 -22.23
N SER A 16 -29.42 -27.33 -23.36
CA SER A 16 -28.85 -26.13 -23.95
C SER A 16 -29.14 -24.86 -23.12
N LEU A 17 -30.30 -24.76 -22.47
CA LEU A 17 -30.60 -23.66 -21.54
C LEU A 17 -29.77 -23.71 -20.26
N ILE A 18 -29.47 -24.91 -19.74
CA ILE A 18 -28.58 -25.08 -18.57
C ILE A 18 -27.12 -24.74 -18.96
N PHE A 19 -26.68 -25.08 -20.17
CA PHE A 19 -25.32 -24.76 -20.63
C PHE A 19 -25.12 -23.27 -20.88
N LEU A 20 -26.14 -22.55 -21.36
CA LEU A 20 -26.12 -21.10 -21.54
C LEU A 20 -26.15 -20.31 -20.22
N SER A 21 -26.68 -20.90 -19.15
CA SER A 21 -26.67 -20.25 -17.82
C SER A 21 -25.30 -20.29 -17.14
N PHE A 22 -24.34 -21.09 -17.64
CA PHE A 22 -22.95 -21.17 -17.14
C PHE A 22 -21.96 -20.26 -17.86
N ILE A 23 -22.40 -19.56 -18.94
CA ILE A 23 -21.63 -18.42 -19.46
C ILE A 23 -22.01 -17.20 -18.60
N ARG A 24 -21.66 -17.27 -17.32
CA ARG A 24 -21.63 -16.11 -16.47
C ARG A 24 -20.48 -15.27 -17.03
N ASP A 25 -20.82 -14.10 -17.52
CA ASP A 25 -19.86 -13.09 -17.91
C ASP A 25 -18.95 -12.83 -16.70
N THR A 26 -17.82 -13.56 -16.63
CA THR A 26 -16.80 -13.36 -15.63
C THR A 26 -16.04 -12.10 -16.02
N LYS A 27 -16.73 -10.96 -15.96
CA LYS A 27 -16.03 -9.69 -15.89
C LYS A 27 -15.06 -9.81 -14.72
N SER A 28 -13.79 -9.94 -15.02
CA SER A 28 -12.76 -10.08 -14.01
C SER A 28 -12.98 -9.00 -12.96
N LYS A 29 -13.27 -9.41 -11.73
CA LYS A 29 -13.44 -8.47 -10.63
C LYS A 29 -12.14 -7.68 -10.51
N ASN A 30 -12.22 -6.36 -10.51
CA ASN A 30 -11.04 -5.53 -10.31
C ASN A 30 -10.32 -5.94 -9.03
N LYS A 31 -9.01 -6.02 -9.09
CA LYS A 31 -8.16 -6.27 -7.92
C LYS A 31 -8.25 -5.05 -7.00
N ARG A 32 -8.83 -5.25 -5.82
CA ARG A 32 -9.00 -4.20 -4.82
C ARG A 32 -7.75 -4.08 -3.97
N VAL A 33 -7.14 -2.90 -3.97
CA VAL A 33 -5.93 -2.58 -3.22
C VAL A 33 -6.22 -1.45 -2.25
N ILE A 34 -6.01 -1.68 -0.98
CA ILE A 34 -6.11 -0.64 0.05
C ILE A 34 -4.71 -0.20 0.47
N PHE A 35 -4.46 1.11 0.38
CA PHE A 35 -3.28 1.76 0.92
C PHE A 35 -3.60 2.20 2.34
N PHE A 36 -2.92 1.61 3.32
CA PHE A 36 -3.22 1.76 4.73
C PHE A 36 -2.07 2.47 5.44
N GLY A 37 -2.32 3.67 5.97
CA GLY A 37 -1.23 4.50 6.50
C GLY A 37 -1.69 5.77 7.22
N ASP A 38 -0.80 6.74 7.26
CA ASP A 38 -0.94 8.02 7.97
C ASP A 38 -1.31 9.20 7.04
N SER A 39 -0.80 10.41 7.35
CA SER A 39 -1.02 11.64 6.57
C SER A 39 -0.49 11.56 5.15
N ILE A 40 0.60 10.82 4.91
CA ILE A 40 1.15 10.63 3.56
C ILE A 40 0.15 9.84 2.69
N THR A 41 -0.46 8.81 3.26
CA THR A 41 -1.50 8.02 2.58
C THR A 41 -2.83 8.79 2.50
N GLN A 42 -3.17 9.61 3.51
CA GLN A 42 -4.32 10.50 3.46
C GLN A 42 -4.21 11.48 2.29
N ALA A 43 -3.08 12.17 2.16
CA ALA A 43 -2.81 13.06 1.03
C ALA A 43 -2.59 12.29 -0.30
N GLY A 44 -2.35 11.00 -0.23
CA GLY A 44 -2.15 10.14 -1.40
C GLY A 44 -3.32 10.11 -2.38
N VAL A 45 -4.54 10.45 -1.93
CA VAL A 45 -5.75 10.52 -2.78
C VAL A 45 -6.03 11.93 -3.32
N ASP A 46 -5.27 12.95 -2.90
CA ASP A 46 -5.36 14.30 -3.45
C ASP A 46 -4.94 14.32 -4.93
N SER A 47 -5.16 15.43 -5.63
CA SER A 47 -4.94 15.55 -7.08
C SER A 47 -3.54 15.13 -7.56
N ASN A 48 -2.49 15.41 -6.78
CA ASN A 48 -1.09 15.05 -7.04
C ASN A 48 -0.56 14.00 -6.06
N GLY A 49 -1.42 13.38 -5.23
CA GLY A 49 -1.05 12.36 -4.30
C GLY A 49 -0.66 11.04 -4.99
N TYR A 50 0.21 10.25 -4.38
CA TYR A 50 0.83 9.07 -5.01
C TYR A 50 -0.20 8.02 -5.48
N ILE A 51 -1.35 7.87 -4.82
CA ILE A 51 -2.41 6.94 -5.24
C ILE A 51 -3.09 7.47 -6.50
N THR A 52 -3.37 8.78 -6.56
CA THR A 52 -3.97 9.43 -7.73
C THR A 52 -3.00 9.41 -8.92
N VAL A 53 -1.71 9.70 -8.69
CA VAL A 53 -0.66 9.58 -9.71
C VAL A 53 -0.60 8.14 -10.24
N MET A 54 -0.65 7.14 -9.37
CA MET A 54 -0.68 5.73 -9.79
C MET A 54 -1.90 5.42 -10.65
N LYS A 55 -3.12 5.88 -10.27
CA LYS A 55 -4.32 5.73 -11.10
C LYS A 55 -4.13 6.33 -12.51
N GLN A 56 -3.53 7.50 -12.59
CA GLN A 56 -3.24 8.16 -13.87
C GLN A 56 -2.23 7.36 -14.71
N MET A 57 -1.15 6.86 -14.09
CA MET A 57 -0.17 6.01 -14.77
C MET A 57 -0.81 4.73 -15.32
N LEU A 58 -1.69 4.08 -14.56
CA LEU A 58 -2.41 2.89 -14.99
C LEU A 58 -3.36 3.18 -16.16
N ALA A 59 -4.12 4.27 -16.07
CA ALA A 59 -5.02 4.70 -17.15
C ALA A 59 -4.28 4.97 -18.46
N GLN A 60 -3.10 5.64 -18.39
CA GLN A 60 -2.26 5.90 -19.56
C GLN A 60 -1.72 4.61 -20.20
N GLN A 61 -1.53 3.55 -19.42
CA GLN A 61 -1.10 2.23 -19.90
C GLN A 61 -2.27 1.32 -20.31
N GLY A 62 -3.52 1.80 -20.24
CA GLY A 62 -4.71 1.01 -20.54
C GLY A 62 -5.03 -0.05 -19.49
N ILE A 63 -4.43 0.04 -18.29
CA ILE A 63 -4.66 -0.87 -17.17
C ILE A 63 -5.85 -0.35 -16.36
N ASN A 64 -6.95 -1.08 -16.35
CA ASN A 64 -8.22 -0.64 -15.74
C ASN A 64 -8.85 -1.69 -14.80
N ASN A 65 -8.08 -2.70 -14.43
CA ASN A 65 -8.52 -3.82 -13.59
C ASN A 65 -8.06 -3.71 -12.12
N TYR A 66 -7.71 -2.50 -11.66
CA TYR A 66 -7.36 -2.20 -10.27
C TYR A 66 -8.33 -1.18 -9.67
N ASP A 67 -8.73 -1.43 -8.43
CA ASP A 67 -9.48 -0.51 -7.57
C ASP A 67 -8.54 -0.05 -6.44
N LEU A 68 -7.94 1.13 -6.59
CA LEU A 68 -6.94 1.68 -5.67
C LEU A 68 -7.63 2.61 -4.67
N ILE A 69 -7.61 2.25 -3.38
CA ILE A 69 -8.34 2.92 -2.30
C ILE A 69 -7.35 3.40 -1.23
N GLY A 70 -7.44 4.68 -0.84
CA GLY A 70 -6.66 5.21 0.28
C GLY A 70 -7.42 5.07 1.59
N ALA A 71 -6.75 4.57 2.62
CA ALA A 71 -7.20 4.48 4.01
C ALA A 71 -6.14 5.12 4.94
N GLY A 72 -5.78 6.38 4.65
CA GLY A 72 -4.84 7.17 5.42
C GLY A 72 -5.54 8.09 6.41
N ILE A 73 -4.98 8.25 7.62
CA ILE A 73 -5.43 9.25 8.61
C ILE A 73 -4.19 9.95 9.19
N GLY A 74 -4.22 11.28 9.16
CA GLY A 74 -3.11 12.12 9.63
C GLY A 74 -2.71 11.83 11.07
N GLY A 75 -1.40 11.80 11.33
CA GLY A 75 -0.84 11.58 12.66
C GLY A 75 -0.87 10.13 13.15
N ASN A 76 -1.47 9.20 12.39
CA ASN A 76 -1.55 7.80 12.79
C ASN A 76 -0.17 7.17 12.96
N LYS A 77 -0.10 6.25 13.92
CA LYS A 77 1.00 5.38 14.25
C LYS A 77 0.59 3.92 14.06
N VAL A 78 1.52 3.02 14.18
CA VAL A 78 1.25 1.60 13.97
C VAL A 78 0.09 1.05 14.82
N TYR A 79 -0.05 1.50 16.08
CA TYR A 79 -1.15 1.05 16.94
C TYR A 79 -2.51 1.61 16.51
N ASP A 80 -2.57 2.80 15.89
CA ASP A 80 -3.81 3.35 15.35
C ASP A 80 -4.31 2.50 14.17
N LEU A 81 -3.38 2.04 13.32
CA LEU A 81 -3.72 1.11 12.25
C LEU A 81 -4.30 -0.19 12.81
N PHE A 82 -3.69 -0.76 13.84
CA PHE A 82 -4.20 -1.96 14.50
C PHE A 82 -5.65 -1.77 15.00
N LEU A 83 -5.94 -0.63 15.62
CA LEU A 83 -7.26 -0.34 16.19
C LEU A 83 -8.36 -0.17 15.14
N ARG A 84 -8.03 0.31 13.92
CA ARG A 84 -9.02 0.60 12.88
C ARG A 84 -9.00 -0.36 11.68
N MET A 85 -8.08 -1.34 11.63
CA MET A 85 -7.95 -2.21 10.46
C MET A 85 -9.20 -3.03 10.17
N GLN A 86 -9.99 -3.38 11.20
CA GLN A 86 -11.20 -4.17 11.01
C GLN A 86 -12.22 -3.41 10.16
N THR A 87 -12.47 -2.14 10.47
CA THR A 87 -13.47 -1.31 9.79
C THR A 87 -12.96 -0.76 8.46
N ASP A 88 -11.73 -0.28 8.45
CA ASP A 88 -11.19 0.49 7.34
C ASP A 88 -10.59 -0.41 6.25
N VAL A 89 -10.27 -1.67 6.60
CA VAL A 89 -9.58 -2.59 5.70
C VAL A 89 -10.32 -3.92 5.55
N ILE A 90 -10.44 -4.72 6.61
CA ILE A 90 -10.92 -6.11 6.51
C ILE A 90 -12.37 -6.15 6.01
N GLN A 91 -13.26 -5.31 6.54
CA GLN A 91 -14.65 -5.21 6.09
C GLN A 91 -14.80 -4.75 4.63
N GLN A 92 -13.77 -4.13 4.06
CA GLN A 92 -13.75 -3.72 2.64
C GLN A 92 -13.37 -4.87 1.70
N SER A 93 -12.97 -6.02 2.26
CA SER A 93 -12.59 -7.23 1.51
C SER A 93 -11.59 -6.96 0.38
N PRO A 94 -10.41 -6.37 0.68
CA PRO A 94 -9.38 -6.13 -0.33
C PRO A 94 -8.68 -7.44 -0.73
N ASP A 95 -8.14 -7.46 -1.94
CA ASP A 95 -7.24 -8.52 -2.39
C ASP A 95 -5.81 -8.28 -1.88
N VAL A 96 -5.41 -7.00 -1.76
CA VAL A 96 -4.07 -6.57 -1.35
C VAL A 96 -4.17 -5.37 -0.42
N VAL A 97 -3.32 -5.34 0.61
CA VAL A 97 -3.09 -4.16 1.45
C VAL A 97 -1.64 -3.73 1.35
N VAL A 98 -1.43 -2.45 1.05
CA VAL A 98 -0.12 -1.80 1.07
C VAL A 98 -0.04 -1.00 2.37
N ILE A 99 0.82 -1.43 3.30
CA ILE A 99 0.99 -0.77 4.59
C ILE A 99 2.18 0.19 4.53
N TRP A 100 1.90 1.48 4.70
CA TRP A 100 2.92 2.52 4.78
C TRP A 100 2.72 3.34 6.04
N ILE A 101 3.48 3.01 7.08
CA ILE A 101 3.38 3.57 8.43
C ILE A 101 4.75 3.56 9.12
N GLY A 102 4.94 4.43 10.09
CA GLY A 102 6.12 4.44 10.96
C GLY A 102 6.81 5.79 11.08
N VAL A 103 6.55 6.73 10.15
CA VAL A 103 7.15 8.06 10.24
C VAL A 103 6.72 8.79 11.53
N ASN A 104 5.44 8.73 11.91
CA ASN A 104 4.92 9.35 13.13
C ASN A 104 5.29 8.60 14.41
N ASP A 105 5.61 7.30 14.31
CA ASP A 105 6.14 6.51 15.42
C ASP A 105 7.49 7.05 15.88
N VAL A 106 8.29 7.59 14.94
CA VAL A 106 9.58 8.25 15.18
C VAL A 106 9.41 9.76 15.38
N TRP A 107 8.83 10.45 14.42
CA TRP A 107 8.74 11.92 14.38
C TRP A 107 7.99 12.51 15.57
N HIS A 108 6.80 11.97 15.87
CA HIS A 108 6.00 12.45 16.98
C HIS A 108 6.57 12.07 18.34
N LYS A 109 7.41 11.02 18.42
CA LYS A 109 8.14 10.71 19.65
C LYS A 109 9.09 11.83 20.03
N SER A 110 9.84 12.37 19.06
CA SER A 110 10.75 13.48 19.27
C SER A 110 10.02 14.80 19.53
N MET A 111 8.94 15.08 18.77
CA MET A 111 8.26 16.37 18.83
C MET A 111 7.27 16.49 20.00
N PHE A 112 6.55 15.41 20.33
CA PHE A 112 5.39 15.44 21.22
C PHE A 112 5.45 14.38 22.33
N GLY A 113 6.45 13.52 22.36
CA GLY A 113 6.53 12.40 23.30
C GLY A 113 5.50 11.28 23.03
N THR A 114 4.86 11.25 21.84
CA THR A 114 3.72 10.38 21.54
C THR A 114 4.02 9.31 20.48
N GLY A 115 5.28 9.00 20.25
CA GLY A 115 5.69 7.92 19.33
C GLY A 115 5.43 6.53 19.90
N THR A 116 5.79 5.52 19.12
CA THR A 116 5.72 4.12 19.53
C THR A 116 7.14 3.58 19.77
N ASP A 117 7.39 2.93 20.90
CA ASP A 117 8.70 2.29 21.13
C ASP A 117 8.92 1.15 20.14
N ALA A 118 10.16 0.94 19.74
CA ALA A 118 10.54 0.04 18.66
C ALA A 118 10.05 -1.41 18.87
N ASP A 119 10.09 -1.93 20.11
CA ASP A 119 9.60 -3.26 20.45
C ASP A 119 8.08 -3.39 20.34
N LYS A 120 7.34 -2.32 20.68
CA LYS A 120 5.89 -2.25 20.50
C LYS A 120 5.52 -2.06 19.05
N PHE A 121 6.28 -1.23 18.32
CA PHE A 121 6.10 -1.02 16.88
C PHE A 121 6.15 -2.35 16.13
N GLU A 122 7.18 -3.16 16.37
CA GLU A 122 7.31 -4.48 15.75
C GLU A 122 6.13 -5.40 16.11
N LYS A 123 5.73 -5.45 17.39
CA LYS A 123 4.63 -6.31 17.86
C LYS A 123 3.29 -5.93 17.19
N PHE A 124 2.96 -4.64 17.14
CA PHE A 124 1.74 -4.17 16.46
C PHE A 124 1.79 -4.44 14.95
N TYR A 125 2.94 -4.20 14.33
CA TYR A 125 3.11 -4.44 12.89
C TYR A 125 2.87 -5.92 12.56
N ARG A 126 3.49 -6.83 13.30
CA ARG A 126 3.30 -8.29 13.14
C ARG A 126 1.86 -8.72 13.43
N ALA A 127 1.19 -8.11 14.40
CA ALA A 127 -0.22 -8.39 14.70
C ALA A 127 -1.15 -7.95 13.55
N ILE A 128 -0.93 -6.76 12.96
CA ILE A 128 -1.66 -6.30 11.78
C ILE A 128 -1.48 -7.27 10.61
N ILE A 129 -0.23 -7.63 10.31
CA ILE A 129 0.07 -8.55 9.20
C ILE A 129 -0.61 -9.89 9.39
N LYS A 130 -0.52 -10.46 10.61
CA LYS A 130 -1.15 -11.74 10.93
C LYS A 130 -2.66 -11.68 10.70
N GLU A 131 -3.33 -10.67 11.22
CA GLU A 131 -4.78 -10.52 11.07
C GLU A 131 -5.20 -10.37 9.59
N LEU A 132 -4.45 -9.61 8.80
CA LEU A 132 -4.70 -9.49 7.36
C LEU A 132 -4.50 -10.82 6.63
N GLN A 133 -3.43 -11.56 6.94
CA GLN A 133 -3.15 -12.87 6.33
C GLN A 133 -4.17 -13.93 6.74
N ASP A 134 -4.62 -13.94 7.99
CA ASP A 134 -5.68 -14.82 8.49
C ASP A 134 -7.02 -14.61 7.74
N ASN A 135 -7.24 -13.40 7.21
CA ASN A 135 -8.38 -13.06 6.35
C ASN A 135 -8.09 -13.27 4.84
N GLY A 136 -6.97 -13.91 4.47
CA GLY A 136 -6.62 -14.22 3.09
C GLY A 136 -6.14 -13.02 2.28
N ILE A 137 -5.80 -11.92 2.93
CA ILE A 137 -5.39 -10.65 2.29
C ILE A 137 -3.88 -10.66 2.08
N LYS A 138 -3.43 -10.32 0.88
CA LYS A 138 -2.00 -10.17 0.58
C LYS A 138 -1.48 -8.85 1.11
N VAL A 139 -0.26 -8.85 1.63
CA VAL A 139 0.34 -7.68 2.29
C VAL A 139 1.64 -7.28 1.60
N ILE A 140 1.76 -6.00 1.28
CA ILE A 140 3.00 -5.34 0.85
C ILE A 140 3.39 -4.34 1.93
N LEU A 141 4.64 -4.37 2.36
CA LEU A 141 5.16 -3.41 3.32
C LEU A 141 5.93 -2.30 2.60
N VAL A 142 5.78 -1.07 3.11
CA VAL A 142 6.52 0.10 2.63
C VAL A 142 7.27 0.71 3.79
N THR A 143 8.57 0.97 3.63
CA THR A 143 9.33 1.69 4.66
C THR A 143 8.95 3.17 4.67
N PRO A 144 8.93 3.85 5.85
CA PRO A 144 8.92 5.32 5.90
C PRO A 144 10.03 5.90 5.02
N THR A 145 9.81 7.07 4.45
CA THR A 145 10.77 7.71 3.53
C THR A 145 11.87 8.43 4.28
N THR A 146 11.59 9.63 4.78
CA THR A 146 12.58 10.52 5.37
C THR A 146 11.97 11.39 6.48
N ILE A 147 12.79 11.90 7.38
CA ILE A 147 12.51 12.99 8.32
C ILE A 147 13.66 13.99 8.18
N GLY A 148 13.52 14.93 7.22
CA GLY A 148 14.59 15.75 6.69
C GLY A 148 15.26 15.09 5.48
N GLU A 149 15.70 15.92 4.51
CA GLU A 149 16.23 15.46 3.22
C GLU A 149 17.76 15.63 3.10
N LYS A 150 18.45 15.94 4.19
CA LYS A 150 19.92 16.01 4.15
C LYS A 150 20.50 14.63 3.86
N ASN A 151 21.47 14.59 2.94
CA ASN A 151 22.03 13.35 2.44
C ASN A 151 23.35 12.95 3.11
N ASP A 152 23.79 13.72 4.11
CA ASP A 152 25.04 13.54 4.86
C ASP A 152 24.82 12.93 6.27
N TYR A 153 23.61 12.38 6.53
CA TYR A 153 23.21 11.81 7.82
C TYR A 153 23.20 12.79 8.99
N THR A 154 22.99 14.09 8.72
CA THR A 154 22.89 15.12 9.76
C THR A 154 21.46 15.48 10.14
N ASN A 155 20.44 14.81 9.57
CA ASN A 155 19.07 14.92 10.08
C ASN A 155 18.98 14.31 11.48
N SER A 156 18.38 15.01 12.41
CA SER A 156 18.37 14.65 13.84
C SER A 156 17.75 13.30 14.19
N GLN A 157 16.91 12.76 13.29
CA GLN A 157 16.15 11.53 13.51
C GLN A 157 16.55 10.37 12.57
N ASP A 158 17.62 10.52 11.77
CA ASP A 158 18.07 9.49 10.83
C ASP A 158 18.34 8.14 11.51
N GLY A 159 18.99 8.16 12.67
CA GLY A 159 19.29 6.93 13.42
C GLY A 159 18.04 6.18 13.87
N ASP A 160 17.04 6.91 14.39
CA ASP A 160 15.80 6.32 14.82
C ASP A 160 14.96 5.84 13.61
N LEU A 161 14.85 6.64 12.55
CA LEU A 161 14.11 6.27 11.35
C LEU A 161 14.72 5.02 10.69
N ASN A 162 16.05 4.97 10.55
CA ASN A 162 16.78 3.80 10.06
C ASN A 162 16.46 2.53 10.87
N LYS A 163 16.36 2.65 12.20
CA LYS A 163 16.02 1.54 13.09
C LYS A 163 14.60 1.00 12.79
N TYR A 164 13.61 1.87 12.58
CA TYR A 164 12.24 1.45 12.28
C TYR A 164 12.14 0.87 10.86
N CYS A 165 12.83 1.45 9.89
CA CYS A 165 12.96 0.86 8.55
C CYS A 165 13.58 -0.53 8.60
N GLN A 166 14.61 -0.74 9.44
CA GLN A 166 15.25 -2.05 9.61
C GLN A 166 14.30 -3.08 10.24
N ILE A 167 13.44 -2.67 11.19
CA ILE A 167 12.39 -3.55 11.74
C ILE A 167 11.46 -4.02 10.62
N ILE A 168 10.98 -3.10 9.75
CA ILE A 168 10.11 -3.45 8.63
C ILE A 168 10.81 -4.40 7.66
N ARG A 169 12.09 -4.17 7.33
CA ARG A 169 12.90 -5.07 6.47
C ARG A 169 13.01 -6.47 7.09
N ASN A 170 13.25 -6.55 8.40
CA ASN A 170 13.34 -7.82 9.11
C ASN A 170 11.98 -8.57 9.11
N ILE A 171 10.88 -7.88 9.41
CA ILE A 171 9.53 -8.45 9.34
C ILE A 171 9.25 -9.00 7.94
N THR A 172 9.58 -8.23 6.90
CA THR A 172 9.41 -8.63 5.49
C THR A 172 10.15 -9.93 5.19
N LYS A 173 11.41 -10.00 5.62
CA LYS A 173 12.26 -11.19 5.45
C LYS A 173 11.72 -12.40 6.20
N ASP A 174 11.37 -12.23 7.47
CA ASP A 174 10.90 -13.30 8.35
C ASP A 174 9.58 -13.92 7.86
N LEU A 175 8.67 -13.08 7.33
CA LEU A 175 7.34 -13.49 6.89
C LEU A 175 7.24 -13.69 5.37
N HIS A 176 8.37 -13.60 4.64
CA HIS A 176 8.44 -13.74 3.19
C HIS A 176 7.45 -12.85 2.43
N LEU A 177 7.35 -11.58 2.85
CA LEU A 177 6.46 -10.59 2.25
C LEU A 177 7.15 -9.80 1.13
N LEU A 178 6.37 -9.01 0.40
CA LEU A 178 6.89 -8.03 -0.54
C LEU A 178 7.20 -6.72 0.17
N LEU A 179 8.31 -6.10 -0.22
CA LEU A 179 8.79 -4.82 0.31
C LEU A 179 8.94 -3.79 -0.79
N VAL A 180 8.46 -2.58 -0.52
CA VAL A 180 8.86 -1.37 -1.23
C VAL A 180 9.75 -0.56 -0.29
N ASP A 181 11.06 -0.59 -0.49
CA ASP A 181 12.01 0.10 0.38
C ASP A 181 12.15 1.57 -0.04
N LEU A 182 11.11 2.37 0.22
CA LEU A 182 11.12 3.78 -0.15
C LEU A 182 12.17 4.59 0.61
N HIS A 183 12.57 4.17 1.81
CA HIS A 183 13.67 4.82 2.53
C HIS A 183 14.97 4.77 1.74
N ALA A 184 15.33 3.59 1.24
CA ALA A 184 16.53 3.43 0.42
C ALA A 184 16.43 4.17 -0.93
N VAL A 185 15.25 4.15 -1.54
CA VAL A 185 14.99 4.85 -2.82
C VAL A 185 15.11 6.37 -2.65
N PHE A 186 14.48 6.94 -1.63
CA PHE A 186 14.52 8.37 -1.34
C PHE A 186 15.93 8.83 -1.03
N HIS A 187 16.63 8.14 -0.13
CA HIS A 187 18.03 8.46 0.17
C HIS A 187 18.93 8.41 -1.08
N THR A 188 18.76 7.41 -1.95
CA THR A 188 19.51 7.34 -3.21
C THR A 188 19.21 8.54 -4.11
N TYR A 189 17.93 8.96 -4.18
CA TYR A 189 17.53 10.13 -4.95
C TYR A 189 18.15 11.41 -4.37
N GLU A 190 18.08 11.59 -3.05
CA GLU A 190 18.63 12.74 -2.33
C GLU A 190 20.14 12.85 -2.50
N VAL A 191 20.89 11.77 -2.38
CA VAL A 191 22.35 11.74 -2.65
C VAL A 191 22.67 12.25 -4.04
N ASN A 192 21.86 11.92 -5.05
CA ASN A 192 22.13 12.29 -6.43
C ASN A 192 21.62 13.70 -6.80
N ASN A 193 20.59 14.21 -6.10
CA ASN A 193 19.87 15.42 -6.53
C ASN A 193 19.87 16.55 -5.49
N ASN A 194 20.15 16.28 -4.22
CA ASN A 194 20.24 17.29 -3.17
C ASN A 194 21.67 17.79 -2.98
N THR A 195 22.23 18.41 -4.00
CA THR A 195 23.64 18.90 -3.99
C THR A 195 23.86 20.06 -3.00
N ALA A 196 22.81 20.79 -2.65
CA ALA A 196 22.86 21.87 -1.66
C ALA A 196 22.64 21.39 -0.22
N ASN A 197 22.42 20.09 -0.02
CA ASN A 197 22.17 19.44 1.27
C ASN A 197 21.07 20.14 2.08
N VAL A 198 19.97 20.53 1.41
CA VAL A 198 18.81 21.15 2.05
C VAL A 198 18.01 20.13 2.84
N ASP A 199 17.29 20.56 3.86
CA ASP A 199 16.49 19.68 4.74
C ASP A 199 15.10 19.37 4.22
N LYS A 200 14.67 20.02 3.12
CA LYS A 200 13.36 19.83 2.48
C LYS A 200 13.31 20.45 1.08
N GLY A 201 12.28 20.10 0.31
CA GLY A 201 11.99 20.71 -1.00
C GLY A 201 12.47 19.88 -2.18
N VAL A 202 13.21 18.79 -1.97
CA VAL A 202 13.66 17.88 -3.04
C VAL A 202 12.54 16.87 -3.36
N LEU A 203 12.11 16.09 -2.38
CA LEU A 203 11.03 15.11 -2.49
C LEU A 203 9.86 15.39 -1.55
N THR A 204 10.06 16.28 -0.57
CA THR A 204 9.06 16.64 0.42
C THR A 204 8.78 18.14 0.44
N LYS A 205 7.66 18.54 1.06
CA LYS A 205 7.28 19.95 1.26
C LYS A 205 7.91 20.52 2.55
N ASP A 206 8.04 19.69 3.57
CA ASP A 206 8.39 20.09 4.93
C ASP A 206 9.44 19.17 5.60
N GLY A 207 10.03 18.25 4.84
CA GLY A 207 10.96 17.25 5.32
C GLY A 207 10.31 15.89 5.59
N VAL A 208 8.97 15.77 5.47
CA VAL A 208 8.20 14.54 5.73
C VAL A 208 7.14 14.29 4.67
N HIS A 209 6.22 15.26 4.44
CA HIS A 209 5.11 15.12 3.52
C HIS A 209 5.56 15.35 2.07
N LEU A 210 5.19 14.43 1.20
CA LEU A 210 5.66 14.41 -0.19
C LEU A 210 5.25 15.66 -0.99
N ASN A 211 6.16 16.16 -1.81
CA ASN A 211 5.86 17.06 -2.91
C ASN A 211 5.47 16.25 -4.17
N ASP A 212 5.27 16.91 -5.31
CA ASP A 212 4.83 16.25 -6.55
C ASP A 212 5.86 15.21 -7.04
N GLU A 213 7.16 15.50 -6.93
CA GLU A 213 8.23 14.58 -7.34
C GLU A 213 8.29 13.36 -6.40
N GLY A 214 8.20 13.58 -5.08
CA GLY A 214 8.14 12.50 -4.10
C GLY A 214 6.92 11.60 -4.29
N ASN A 215 5.75 12.17 -4.58
CA ASN A 215 4.54 11.41 -4.89
C ASN A 215 4.70 10.55 -6.15
N LYS A 216 5.30 11.10 -7.22
CA LYS A 216 5.56 10.38 -8.46
C LYS A 216 6.57 9.26 -8.28
N LEU A 217 7.64 9.49 -7.53
CA LEU A 217 8.64 8.48 -7.20
C LEU A 217 8.00 7.34 -6.39
N ALA A 218 7.26 7.66 -5.32
CA ALA A 218 6.55 6.67 -4.50
C ALA A 218 5.55 5.85 -5.33
N ALA A 219 4.72 6.50 -6.17
CA ALA A 219 3.77 5.81 -7.04
C ALA A 219 4.47 4.82 -7.97
N THR A 220 5.59 5.22 -8.57
CA THR A 220 6.37 4.39 -9.49
C THR A 220 6.94 3.17 -8.79
N GLU A 221 7.57 3.35 -7.64
CA GLU A 221 8.22 2.25 -6.90
C GLU A 221 7.20 1.27 -6.31
N ILE A 222 6.09 1.77 -5.78
CA ILE A 222 5.01 0.90 -5.28
C ILE A 222 4.41 0.09 -6.44
N TRP A 223 4.17 0.71 -7.60
CA TRP A 223 3.63 0.01 -8.76
C TRP A 223 4.54 -1.10 -9.27
N LYS A 224 5.86 -0.92 -9.27
CA LYS A 224 6.82 -1.97 -9.66
C LYS A 224 6.62 -3.27 -8.88
N VAL A 225 6.27 -3.18 -7.60
CA VAL A 225 6.05 -4.34 -6.73
C VAL A 225 4.60 -4.83 -6.83
N LEU A 226 3.63 -3.91 -6.81
CA LEU A 226 2.20 -4.24 -6.80
C LEU A 226 1.75 -5.00 -8.04
N LYS A 227 2.27 -4.67 -9.24
CA LYS A 227 1.90 -5.32 -10.50
C LYS A 227 2.22 -6.82 -10.52
N ASP A 228 3.23 -7.25 -9.76
CA ASP A 228 3.70 -8.64 -9.71
C ASP A 228 2.95 -9.49 -8.66
N VAL A 229 2.03 -8.90 -7.91
CA VAL A 229 1.16 -9.63 -6.97
C VAL A 229 0.11 -10.40 -7.75
N GLN A 230 0.22 -11.74 -7.74
CA GLN A 230 -0.75 -12.65 -8.37
C GLN A 230 -2.01 -12.82 -7.52
#